data_71d255e4d7cfd6445aefd265fee2fe7a
#
_entry.id   71d255e4d7cfd6445aefd265fee2fe7a
#
_cell.length_a   1.000
_cell.length_b   1.000
_cell.length_c   1.000
_cell.angle_alpha   90.00
_cell.angle_beta   90.00
_cell.angle_gamma   90.00
#
_symmetry.space_group_name_H-M   'P 1'
#
loop_
_entity.id
_entity.type
_entity.pdbx_description
1 polymer ?
#
loop_
_entity_poly.entity_id
_entity_poly.type
_entity_poly.pdbx_seq_one_letter_code
_entity_poly.pdbx_strand_id
1 'polypeptide(L)'
;MTEREERAKAWLNRNYDTALEIEAIKRRLERMNSDLEKVTRPLKVKEVIEANNPGNSQEDKMVDYIELSEKFVERLKYLMMLDAQTMAVIENVESPILRTILIERYINRLNWNQIKEKVHKDGGWVFELHRQAISAVMPYIPERR
;
A
#
# COMPACT_ATOMS: atom_id res chain seq x y z
N MET A 1 13.01 -23.34 1.53
CA MET A 1 13.63 -22.10 2.02
C MET A 1 14.22 -22.27 3.40
N THR A 2 15.38 -21.66 3.63
CA THR A 2 16.00 -21.66 4.94
C THR A 2 15.26 -20.68 5.88
N GLU A 3 15.49 -20.82 7.18
CA GLU A 3 14.95 -19.92 8.19
C GLU A 3 15.39 -18.46 7.95
N ARG A 4 16.64 -18.25 7.53
CA ARG A 4 17.15 -16.91 7.21
C ARG A 4 16.41 -16.30 6.01
N GLU A 5 16.13 -17.08 4.99
CA GLU A 5 15.37 -16.63 3.82
C GLU A 5 13.94 -16.26 4.20
N GLU A 6 13.30 -17.04 5.06
CA GLU A 6 11.95 -16.74 5.56
C GLU A 6 11.94 -15.44 6.38
N ARG A 7 12.96 -15.19 7.20
CA ARG A 7 13.09 -13.92 7.95
C ARG A 7 13.30 -12.74 7.01
N ALA A 8 14.09 -12.93 5.94
CA ALA A 8 14.29 -11.89 4.94
C ALA A 8 12.99 -11.53 4.25
N LYS A 9 12.21 -12.52 3.84
CA LYS A 9 10.87 -12.31 3.24
C LYS A 9 9.94 -11.59 4.22
N ALA A 10 9.94 -11.99 5.48
CA ALA A 10 9.11 -11.35 6.51
C ALA A 10 9.49 -9.88 6.68
N TRP A 11 10.79 -9.57 6.71
CA TRP A 11 11.24 -8.19 6.79
C TRP A 11 10.81 -7.36 5.58
N LEU A 12 10.98 -7.89 4.38
CA LEU A 12 10.57 -7.24 3.14
C LEU A 12 9.06 -6.99 3.10
N ASN A 13 8.30 -7.88 3.72
CA ASN A 13 6.83 -7.86 3.71
C ASN A 13 6.22 -7.17 4.95
N ARG A 14 7.05 -6.59 5.82
CA ARG A 14 6.60 -6.05 7.12
C ARG A 14 5.56 -4.92 7.01
N ASN A 15 5.52 -4.25 5.89
CA ASN A 15 4.62 -3.13 5.64
C ASN A 15 3.35 -3.52 4.86
N TYR A 16 3.15 -4.81 4.61
CA TYR A 16 2.05 -5.30 3.78
C TYR A 16 0.67 -4.92 4.37
N ASP A 17 0.48 -5.17 5.67
CA ASP A 17 -0.79 -4.86 6.34
C ASP A 17 -1.07 -3.36 6.35
N THR A 18 -0.05 -2.53 6.55
CA THR A 18 -0.19 -1.07 6.48
C THR A 18 -0.61 -0.62 5.09
N ALA A 19 -0.05 -1.21 4.04
CA ALA A 19 -0.42 -0.92 2.66
C ALA A 19 -1.88 -1.31 2.38
N LEU A 20 -2.34 -2.45 2.87
CA LEU A 20 -3.73 -2.88 2.74
C LEU A 20 -4.68 -1.93 3.45
N GLU A 21 -4.32 -1.50 4.66
CA GLU A 21 -5.12 -0.53 5.42
C GLU A 21 -5.24 0.80 4.68
N ILE A 22 -4.13 1.30 4.13
CA ILE A 22 -4.13 2.55 3.36
C ILE A 22 -5.05 2.44 2.14
N GLU A 23 -5.03 1.32 1.42
CA GLU A 23 -5.94 1.10 0.29
C GLU A 23 -7.41 1.10 0.74
N ALA A 24 -7.71 0.47 1.87
CA ALA A 24 -9.06 0.45 2.42
C ALA A 24 -9.54 1.86 2.81
N ILE A 25 -8.68 2.65 3.47
CA ILE A 25 -8.99 4.04 3.85
C ILE A 25 -9.19 4.90 2.60
N LYS A 26 -8.34 4.73 1.59
CA LYS A 26 -8.45 5.44 0.31
C LYS A 26 -9.83 5.23 -0.33
N ARG A 27 -10.27 3.97 -0.41
CA ARG A 27 -11.61 3.65 -0.94
C ARG A 27 -12.71 4.30 -0.12
N ARG A 28 -12.57 4.33 1.20
CA ARG A 28 -13.54 4.98 2.09
C ARG A 28 -13.59 6.48 1.83
N LEU A 29 -12.44 7.13 1.70
CA LEU A 29 -12.35 8.57 1.40
C LEU A 29 -12.99 8.90 0.05
N GLU A 30 -12.77 8.07 -0.97
CA GLU A 30 -13.38 8.24 -2.29
C GLU A 30 -14.91 8.21 -2.20
N ARG A 31 -15.47 7.29 -1.42
CA ARG A 31 -16.92 7.20 -1.20
C ARG A 31 -17.43 8.40 -0.44
N MET A 32 -16.74 8.84 0.60
CA MET A 32 -17.13 10.02 1.39
C MET A 32 -17.08 11.28 0.52
N ASN A 33 -16.06 11.43 -0.31
CA ASN A 33 -15.94 12.56 -1.23
C ASN A 33 -17.10 12.57 -2.24
N SER A 34 -17.47 11.40 -2.77
CA SER A 34 -18.62 11.27 -3.66
C SER A 34 -19.93 11.68 -2.95
N ASP A 35 -20.10 11.27 -1.71
CA ASP A 35 -21.28 11.65 -0.90
C ASP A 35 -21.33 13.16 -0.65
N LEU A 36 -20.19 13.79 -0.35
CA LEU A 36 -20.08 15.23 -0.16
C LEU A 36 -20.39 16.00 -1.46
N GLU A 37 -19.96 15.51 -2.60
CA GLU A 37 -20.28 16.10 -3.91
C GLU A 37 -21.77 16.10 -4.17
N LYS A 38 -22.47 15.04 -3.81
CA LYS A 38 -23.94 14.96 -3.94
C LYS A 38 -24.63 16.02 -3.08
N VAL A 39 -24.09 16.31 -1.90
CA VAL A 39 -24.66 17.30 -0.96
C VAL A 39 -24.42 18.72 -1.46
N THR A 40 -23.37 18.99 -2.23
CA THR A 40 -23.07 20.32 -2.77
C THR A 40 -23.87 20.68 -4.04
N ARG A 41 -24.61 19.72 -4.62
CA ARG A 41 -25.49 19.98 -5.76
C ARG A 41 -26.75 20.75 -5.31
N PRO A 42 -27.43 21.52 -6.21
CA PRO A 42 -28.70 22.12 -5.86
C PRO A 42 -29.67 21.04 -5.37
N LEU A 43 -30.05 21.11 -4.11
CA LEU A 43 -30.91 20.12 -3.46
C LEU A 43 -32.37 20.45 -3.69
N LYS A 44 -33.20 19.42 -3.90
CA LYS A 44 -34.67 19.57 -3.82
C LYS A 44 -35.05 19.83 -2.37
N VAL A 45 -36.19 20.49 -2.16
CA VAL A 45 -36.65 20.83 -0.81
C VAL A 45 -36.67 19.65 0.14
N LYS A 46 -37.10 18.49 -0.34
CA LYS A 46 -37.12 17.24 0.44
C LYS A 46 -35.69 16.82 0.89
N GLU A 47 -34.70 16.94 0.03
CA GLU A 47 -33.31 16.61 0.35
C GLU A 47 -32.71 17.55 1.38
N VAL A 48 -33.08 18.84 1.33
CA VAL A 48 -32.65 19.84 2.33
C VAL A 48 -33.20 19.49 3.72
N ILE A 49 -34.45 19.05 3.80
CA ILE A 49 -35.08 18.66 5.08
C ILE A 49 -34.38 17.43 5.66
N GLU A 50 -34.07 16.43 4.83
CA GLU A 50 -33.35 15.22 5.24
C GLU A 50 -31.91 15.55 5.68
N ALA A 51 -31.24 16.47 5.00
CA ALA A 51 -29.88 16.88 5.33
C ALA A 51 -29.76 17.60 6.66
N ASN A 52 -30.86 18.22 7.15
CA ASN A 52 -30.89 18.93 8.42
C ASN A 52 -31.27 18.03 9.62
N ASN A 53 -31.42 16.73 9.43
CA ASN A 53 -31.68 15.80 10.53
C ASN A 53 -30.44 15.66 11.44
N PRO A 54 -30.62 15.69 12.77
CA PRO A 54 -29.53 15.44 13.72
C PRO A 54 -28.93 14.06 13.45
N GLY A 55 -27.59 13.97 13.34
CA GLY A 55 -26.87 12.72 13.04
C GLY A 55 -26.55 12.51 11.56
N ASN A 56 -27.15 13.31 10.65
CA ASN A 56 -26.87 13.29 9.22
C ASN A 56 -26.48 14.67 8.71
N SER A 57 -25.97 15.53 9.59
CA SER A 57 -25.60 16.88 9.18
C SER A 57 -24.40 16.84 8.22
N GLN A 58 -24.40 17.77 7.27
CA GLN A 58 -23.32 17.96 6.33
C GLN A 58 -22.00 18.29 7.06
N GLU A 59 -22.09 19.04 8.15
CA GLU A 59 -20.94 19.40 8.98
C GLU A 59 -20.28 18.16 9.59
N ASP A 60 -21.07 17.23 10.14
CA ASP A 60 -20.56 15.98 10.73
C ASP A 60 -19.85 15.13 9.69
N LYS A 61 -20.42 15.03 8.49
CA LYS A 61 -19.81 14.30 7.39
C LYS A 61 -18.50 14.94 6.94
N MET A 62 -18.44 16.26 6.93
CA MET A 62 -17.23 17.00 6.57
C MET A 62 -16.13 16.80 7.62
N VAL A 63 -16.48 16.86 8.92
CA VAL A 63 -15.55 16.62 10.02
C VAL A 63 -14.98 15.18 9.93
N ASP A 64 -15.85 14.20 9.72
CA ASP A 64 -15.42 12.79 9.57
C ASP A 64 -14.46 12.62 8.40
N TYR A 65 -14.74 13.28 7.28
CA TYR A 65 -13.87 13.23 6.10
C TYR A 65 -12.49 13.84 6.41
N ILE A 66 -12.45 15.00 7.07
CA ILE A 66 -11.20 15.67 7.43
C ILE A 66 -10.39 14.80 8.38
N GLU A 67 -11.01 14.25 9.42
CA GLU A 67 -10.32 13.40 10.41
C GLU A 67 -9.74 12.16 9.75
N LEU A 68 -10.51 11.51 8.88
CA LEU A 68 -10.02 10.31 8.18
C LEU A 68 -8.91 10.67 7.19
N SER A 69 -9.01 11.82 6.52
CA SER A 69 -7.96 12.31 5.61
C SER A 69 -6.63 12.53 6.34
N GLU A 70 -6.69 13.08 7.56
CA GLU A 70 -5.50 13.28 8.40
C GLU A 70 -4.86 11.96 8.78
N LYS A 71 -5.65 10.97 9.18
CA LYS A 71 -5.17 9.61 9.48
C LYS A 71 -4.55 8.95 8.26
N PHE A 72 -5.17 9.13 7.10
CA PHE A 72 -4.66 8.60 5.83
C PHE A 72 -3.26 9.16 5.53
N VAL A 73 -3.09 10.47 5.67
CA VAL A 73 -1.81 11.14 5.42
C VAL A 73 -0.73 10.62 6.37
N GLU A 74 -1.03 10.47 7.66
CA GLU A 74 -0.08 9.95 8.64
C GLU A 74 0.36 8.52 8.32
N ARG A 75 -0.59 7.65 7.98
CA ARG A 75 -0.28 6.27 7.62
C ARG A 75 0.47 6.17 6.30
N LEU A 76 0.14 7.02 5.34
CA LEU A 76 0.86 7.09 4.07
C LEU A 76 2.32 7.52 4.28
N LYS A 77 2.57 8.51 5.12
CA LYS A 77 3.94 8.94 5.48
C LYS A 77 4.72 7.80 6.11
N TYR A 78 4.09 7.06 7.02
CA TYR A 78 4.71 5.90 7.67
C TYR A 78 5.07 4.83 6.63
N LEU A 79 4.14 4.50 5.74
CA LEU A 79 4.39 3.53 4.67
C LEU A 79 5.54 3.99 3.76
N MET A 80 5.55 5.26 3.38
CA MET A 80 6.62 5.82 2.54
C MET A 80 7.99 5.69 3.23
N MET A 81 8.04 5.91 4.53
CA MET A 81 9.28 5.72 5.32
C MET A 81 9.73 4.26 5.28
N LEU A 82 8.82 3.32 5.50
CA LEU A 82 9.13 1.88 5.43
C LEU A 82 9.59 1.48 4.03
N ASP A 83 8.92 1.97 3.01
CA ASP A 83 9.27 1.69 1.61
C ASP A 83 10.65 2.27 1.26
N ALA A 84 10.98 3.45 1.77
CA ALA A 84 12.30 4.05 1.57
C ALA A 84 13.40 3.20 2.21
N GLN A 85 13.16 2.68 3.42
CA GLN A 85 14.09 1.77 4.09
C GLN A 85 14.27 0.47 3.28
N THR A 86 13.19 -0.08 2.78
CA THR A 86 13.22 -1.29 1.96
C THR A 86 13.97 -1.03 0.67
N MET A 87 13.71 0.10 0.01
CA MET A 87 14.38 0.47 -1.23
C MET A 87 15.89 0.62 -1.02
N ALA A 88 16.31 1.25 0.07
CA ALA A 88 17.73 1.40 0.40
C ALA A 88 18.44 0.05 0.54
N VAL A 89 17.76 -0.95 1.12
CA VAL A 89 18.29 -2.31 1.24
C VAL A 89 18.38 -2.98 -0.14
N ILE A 90 17.32 -2.85 -0.96
CA ILE A 90 17.27 -3.44 -2.31
C ILE A 90 18.37 -2.89 -3.21
N GLU A 91 18.71 -1.62 -3.09
CA GLU A 91 19.74 -0.98 -3.92
C GLU A 91 21.12 -1.59 -3.75
N ASN A 92 21.39 -2.31 -2.68
CA ASN A 92 22.65 -3.05 -2.49
C ASN A 92 22.77 -4.28 -3.39
N VAL A 93 21.68 -4.76 -3.96
CA VAL A 93 21.71 -5.93 -4.86
C VAL A 93 22.25 -5.49 -6.22
N GLU A 94 23.29 -6.16 -6.70
CA GLU A 94 23.97 -5.75 -7.93
C GLU A 94 23.18 -6.03 -9.20
N SER A 95 22.41 -7.11 -9.24
CA SER A 95 21.66 -7.52 -10.43
C SER A 95 20.41 -6.68 -10.64
N PRO A 96 20.28 -5.97 -11.79
CA PRO A 96 19.07 -5.19 -12.08
C PRO A 96 17.79 -6.01 -12.10
N ILE A 97 17.83 -7.22 -12.63
CA ILE A 97 16.63 -8.07 -12.70
C ILE A 97 16.19 -8.50 -11.29
N LEU A 98 17.14 -8.82 -10.41
CA LEU A 98 16.83 -9.20 -9.03
C LEU A 98 16.26 -8.00 -8.26
N ARG A 99 16.83 -6.81 -8.45
CA ARG A 99 16.26 -5.58 -7.85
C ARG A 99 14.84 -5.35 -8.35
N THR A 100 14.59 -5.52 -9.63
CA THR A 100 13.26 -5.35 -10.23
C THR A 100 12.24 -6.30 -9.60
N ILE A 101 12.58 -7.56 -9.43
CA ILE A 101 11.69 -8.54 -8.78
C ILE A 101 11.34 -8.08 -7.35
N LEU A 102 12.31 -7.62 -6.59
CA LEU A 102 12.10 -7.16 -5.22
C LEU A 102 11.25 -5.89 -5.16
N ILE A 103 11.51 -4.94 -6.04
CA ILE A 103 10.74 -3.69 -6.12
C ILE A 103 9.29 -3.99 -6.49
N GLU A 104 9.08 -4.77 -7.55
CA GLU A 104 7.73 -5.07 -8.02
C GLU A 104 6.93 -5.84 -6.98
N ARG A 105 7.54 -6.79 -6.30
CA ARG A 105 6.84 -7.62 -5.31
C ARG A 105 6.61 -6.91 -3.98
N TYR A 106 7.61 -6.22 -3.43
CA TYR A 106 7.59 -5.72 -2.06
C TYR A 106 7.34 -4.22 -1.92
N ILE A 107 7.61 -3.43 -2.95
CA ILE A 107 7.33 -2.00 -2.98
C ILE A 107 6.04 -1.71 -3.75
N ASN A 108 5.96 -2.19 -4.98
CA ASN A 108 4.77 -1.99 -5.84
C ASN A 108 3.65 -2.99 -5.55
N ARG A 109 3.93 -4.03 -4.81
CA ARG A 109 2.99 -5.04 -4.30
C ARG A 109 2.18 -5.74 -5.38
N LEU A 110 2.85 -6.02 -6.50
CA LEU A 110 2.25 -6.76 -7.60
C LEU A 110 2.13 -8.24 -7.26
N ASN A 111 1.10 -8.87 -7.81
CA ASN A 111 1.00 -10.33 -7.73
C ASN A 111 1.97 -10.98 -8.73
N TRP A 112 2.18 -12.29 -8.59
CA TRP A 112 3.16 -12.99 -9.41
C TRP A 112 2.80 -13.00 -10.90
N ASN A 113 1.52 -13.01 -11.25
CA ASN A 113 1.10 -12.93 -12.66
C ASN A 113 1.47 -11.58 -13.29
N GLN A 114 1.26 -10.49 -12.54
CA GLN A 114 1.64 -9.16 -12.99
C GLN A 114 3.17 -9.03 -13.15
N ILE A 115 3.92 -9.62 -12.23
CA ILE A 115 5.39 -9.60 -12.31
C ILE A 115 5.89 -10.37 -13.52
N LYS A 116 5.31 -11.55 -13.80
CA LYS A 116 5.65 -12.34 -15.00
C LYS A 116 5.49 -11.50 -16.27
N GLU A 117 4.38 -10.77 -16.39
CA GLU A 117 4.13 -9.92 -17.55
C GLU A 117 5.17 -8.80 -17.65
N LYS A 118 5.51 -8.17 -16.52
CA LYS A 118 6.48 -7.07 -16.47
C LYS A 118 7.87 -7.49 -16.90
N VAL A 119 8.33 -8.67 -16.48
CA VAL A 119 9.69 -9.14 -16.73
C VAL A 119 9.76 -10.11 -17.92
N HIS A 120 8.64 -10.43 -18.54
CA HIS A 120 8.52 -11.32 -19.69
C HIS A 120 9.16 -12.70 -19.46
N LYS A 121 8.93 -13.26 -18.25
CA LYS A 121 9.43 -14.57 -17.84
C LYS A 121 8.27 -15.48 -17.46
N ASP A 122 8.44 -16.79 -17.61
CA ASP A 122 7.46 -17.75 -17.13
C ASP A 122 7.47 -17.87 -15.61
N GLY A 123 6.45 -18.54 -15.06
CA GLY A 123 6.26 -18.63 -13.61
C GLY A 123 7.40 -19.32 -12.88
N GLY A 124 7.94 -20.41 -13.46
CA GLY A 124 9.04 -21.12 -12.84
C GLY A 124 10.30 -20.28 -12.76
N TRP A 125 10.59 -19.54 -13.84
CA TRP A 125 11.75 -18.67 -13.90
C TRP A 125 11.62 -17.49 -12.93
N VAL A 126 10.44 -16.89 -12.83
CA VAL A 126 10.18 -15.77 -11.90
C VAL A 126 10.40 -16.20 -10.45
N PHE A 127 9.92 -17.38 -10.05
CA PHE A 127 10.12 -17.90 -8.70
C PHE A 127 11.59 -18.20 -8.42
N GLU A 128 12.33 -18.68 -9.39
CA GLU A 128 13.77 -18.88 -9.25
C GLU A 128 14.51 -17.55 -9.11
N LEU A 129 14.15 -16.54 -9.90
CA LEU A 129 14.70 -15.19 -9.76
C LEU A 129 14.37 -14.60 -8.38
N HIS A 130 13.16 -14.82 -7.89
CA HIS A 130 12.77 -14.38 -6.55
C HIS A 130 13.64 -15.04 -5.48
N ARG A 131 13.86 -16.33 -5.57
CA ARG A 131 14.73 -17.05 -4.63
C ARG A 131 16.16 -16.50 -4.65
N GLN A 132 16.70 -16.23 -5.83
CA GLN A 132 18.02 -15.62 -5.99
C GLN A 132 18.04 -14.20 -5.41
N ALA A 133 16.97 -13.43 -5.61
CA ALA A 133 16.85 -12.07 -5.11
C ALA A 133 16.81 -12.03 -3.57
N ILE A 134 16.07 -12.95 -2.95
CA ILE A 134 16.03 -13.08 -1.49
C ILE A 134 17.43 -13.41 -0.94
N SER A 135 18.11 -14.34 -1.58
CA SER A 135 19.48 -14.71 -1.19
C SER A 135 20.44 -13.51 -1.32
N ALA A 136 20.31 -12.74 -2.40
CA ALA A 136 21.19 -11.59 -2.67
C ALA A 136 20.95 -10.42 -1.70
N VAL A 137 19.71 -10.20 -1.28
CA VAL A 137 19.36 -9.07 -0.40
C VAL A 137 19.56 -9.40 1.07
N MET A 138 19.56 -10.67 1.41
CA MET A 138 19.58 -11.14 2.79
C MET A 138 20.70 -10.53 3.67
N PRO A 139 21.97 -10.39 3.18
CA PRO A 139 23.04 -9.80 3.99
C PRO A 139 22.80 -8.34 4.38
N TYR A 140 21.93 -7.64 3.65
CA TYR A 140 21.69 -6.21 3.85
C TYR A 140 20.47 -5.92 4.71
N ILE A 141 19.72 -6.94 5.08
CA ILE A 141 18.53 -6.80 5.91
C ILE A 141 18.93 -6.60 7.36
N PRO A 142 18.40 -5.57 8.07
CA PRO A 142 18.72 -5.35 9.47
C PRO A 142 18.34 -6.54 10.33
N GLU A 143 19.25 -6.97 11.20
CA GLU A 143 18.96 -8.02 12.17
C GLU A 143 18.13 -7.43 13.32
N ARG A 144 17.12 -8.18 13.78
CA ARG A 144 16.40 -7.83 14.99
C ARG A 144 17.31 -8.08 16.20
N ARG A 145 17.50 -7.05 16.96
CA ARG A 145 18.11 -7.16 18.29
C ARG A 145 17.05 -7.47 19.33
#